data_8479ec3d635ebb0f621fab5622e3c9df
#
_entry.id   8479ec3d635ebb0f621fab5622e3c9df
#
_cell.length_a   1.000
_cell.length_b   1.000
_cell.length_c   1.000
_cell.angle_alpha   90.00
_cell.angle_beta   90.00
_cell.angle_gamma   90.00
#
_symmetry.space_group_name_H-M   'P 1'
#
loop_
_entity.id
_entity.type
_entity.pdbx_description
1 polymer ?
#
loop_
_entity_poly.entity_id
_entity_poly.type
_entity_poly.pdbx_seq_one_letter_code
_entity_poly.pdbx_strand_id
1 'polypeptide(L)'
;YVRKNDNARALLSLRDSDALVQKWVSADGALIVVQHGRLVKLLGFKEQQMQGQIVLQQDWLTKSRSLIHQGDKSHIISDWSAVKHQGVESRIEVIAIVNEELSYFDHTIESVRVDEQVEFSSGEVITNTFWFSKNNGMLLKSRQQPLPNWSVFELEYISDIANNLSAIGTSNI
;
A
#
# COMPACT_ATOMS: atom_id res chain seq x y z
N TYR A 1 -7.11 8.41 -3.80
CA TYR A 1 -7.04 8.16 -5.23
C TYR A 1 -6.41 6.80 -5.49
N VAL A 2 -6.96 6.03 -6.40
CA VAL A 2 -6.44 4.71 -6.78
C VAL A 2 -6.30 4.63 -8.30
N ARG A 3 -5.18 4.09 -8.75
CA ARG A 3 -4.93 3.73 -10.13
C ARG A 3 -4.68 2.22 -10.22
N LYS A 4 -5.40 1.56 -11.11
CA LYS A 4 -5.25 0.15 -11.42
C LYS A 4 -4.61 0.01 -12.79
N ASN A 5 -3.38 -0.47 -12.88
CA ASN A 5 -2.54 -0.36 -14.07
C ASN A 5 -2.56 1.10 -14.60
N ASP A 6 -2.13 1.36 -15.80
CA ASP A 6 -2.08 2.74 -16.30
C ASP A 6 -3.43 3.28 -16.81
N ASN A 7 -4.51 2.48 -16.83
CA ASN A 7 -5.72 2.78 -17.59
C ASN A 7 -6.98 3.05 -16.73
N ALA A 8 -7.08 2.60 -15.50
CA ALA A 8 -8.26 2.82 -14.68
C ALA A 8 -7.91 3.67 -13.45
N ARG A 9 -8.63 4.79 -13.27
CA ARG A 9 -8.47 5.73 -12.17
C ARG A 9 -9.77 5.89 -11.43
N ALA A 10 -9.74 5.92 -10.10
CA ALA A 10 -10.90 6.16 -9.27
C ALA A 10 -10.56 7.02 -8.05
N LEU A 11 -11.50 7.90 -7.68
CA LEU A 11 -11.53 8.49 -6.35
C LEU A 11 -12.32 7.53 -5.45
N LEU A 12 -11.75 7.23 -4.27
CA LEU A 12 -12.42 6.45 -3.26
C LEU A 12 -12.68 7.33 -2.04
N SER A 13 -13.85 7.12 -1.42
CA SER A 13 -14.20 7.74 -0.16
C SER A 13 -13.82 6.80 0.98
N LEU A 14 -13.20 7.34 2.01
CA LEU A 14 -13.00 6.63 3.27
C LEU A 14 -14.37 6.43 3.93
N ARG A 15 -14.80 5.19 4.04
CA ARG A 15 -16.12 4.84 4.61
C ARG A 15 -16.05 4.54 6.09
N ASP A 16 -14.95 3.93 6.50
CA ASP A 16 -14.73 3.50 7.88
C ASP A 16 -13.24 3.43 8.15
N SER A 17 -12.83 3.91 9.31
CA SER A 17 -11.44 3.87 9.75
C SER A 17 -11.42 3.64 11.25
N ASP A 18 -10.87 2.50 11.66
CA ASP A 18 -10.28 2.41 12.98
C ASP A 18 -8.76 2.70 12.85
N ALA A 19 -8.06 2.79 13.96
CA ALA A 19 -6.65 3.21 13.98
C ALA A 19 -5.73 2.37 13.05
N LEU A 20 -6.18 1.22 12.58
CA LEU A 20 -5.34 0.22 11.90
C LEU A 20 -5.88 -0.18 10.53
N VAL A 21 -7.20 -0.09 10.31
CA VAL A 21 -7.87 -0.59 9.11
C VAL A 21 -8.69 0.53 8.47
N GLN A 22 -8.43 0.78 7.20
CA GLN A 22 -9.14 1.77 6.40
C GLN A 22 -9.96 1.06 5.32
N LYS A 23 -11.24 1.38 5.22
CA LYS A 23 -12.15 0.85 4.20
C LYS A 23 -12.52 1.95 3.22
N TRP A 24 -12.11 1.79 1.99
CA TRP A 24 -12.30 2.73 0.91
C TRP A 24 -13.28 2.19 -0.13
N VAL A 25 -14.25 2.99 -0.52
CA VAL A 25 -15.29 2.61 -1.47
C VAL A 25 -15.29 3.56 -2.65
N SER A 26 -15.34 3.01 -3.88
CA SER A 26 -15.53 3.76 -5.12
C SER A 26 -17.01 4.03 -5.39
N ALA A 27 -17.30 4.93 -6.32
CA ALA A 27 -18.68 5.28 -6.71
C ALA A 27 -19.45 4.09 -7.32
N ASP A 28 -18.77 3.16 -7.96
CA ASP A 28 -19.33 1.92 -8.53
C ASP A 28 -19.37 0.73 -7.54
N GLY A 29 -19.06 0.98 -6.25
CA GLY A 29 -19.18 0.02 -5.18
C GLY A 29 -18.00 -0.93 -5.00
N ALA A 30 -16.87 -0.71 -5.68
CA ALA A 30 -15.66 -1.47 -5.40
C ALA A 30 -15.11 -1.10 -4.00
N LEU A 31 -14.67 -2.11 -3.25
CA LEU A 31 -14.14 -1.96 -1.89
C LEU A 31 -12.66 -2.33 -1.87
N ILE A 32 -11.86 -1.42 -1.32
CA ILE A 32 -10.46 -1.62 -0.98
C ILE A 32 -10.32 -1.51 0.54
N VAL A 33 -9.72 -2.53 1.15
CA VAL A 33 -9.36 -2.48 2.57
C VAL A 33 -7.85 -2.48 2.69
N VAL A 34 -7.36 -1.52 3.46
CA VAL A 34 -5.94 -1.30 3.73
C VAL A 34 -5.72 -1.43 5.23
N GLN A 35 -4.73 -2.21 5.64
CA GLN A 35 -4.30 -2.33 7.03
C GLN A 35 -2.84 -1.90 7.14
N HIS A 36 -2.54 -0.91 7.96
CA HIS A 36 -1.21 -0.31 8.09
C HIS A 36 -0.56 0.10 6.75
N GLY A 37 -1.36 0.38 5.71
CA GLY A 37 -0.87 0.66 4.36
C GLY A 37 -0.84 -0.54 3.42
N ARG A 38 -0.96 -1.77 3.91
CA ARG A 38 -1.04 -2.99 3.09
C ARG A 38 -2.45 -3.23 2.58
N LEU A 39 -2.58 -3.54 1.29
CA LEU A 39 -3.81 -4.06 0.72
C LEU A 39 -4.12 -5.43 1.33
N VAL A 40 -5.25 -5.55 2.03
CA VAL A 40 -5.66 -6.80 2.69
C VAL A 40 -6.98 -7.36 2.17
N LYS A 41 -7.75 -6.54 1.42
CA LYS A 41 -9.01 -6.99 0.81
C LYS A 41 -9.35 -6.15 -0.42
N LEU A 42 -9.82 -6.82 -1.46
CA LEU A 42 -10.27 -6.22 -2.72
C LEU A 42 -11.57 -6.89 -3.15
N LEU A 43 -12.67 -6.15 -3.26
CA LEU A 43 -13.95 -6.63 -3.74
C LEU A 43 -14.49 -5.72 -4.85
N GLY A 44 -15.28 -6.28 -5.76
CA GLY A 44 -15.85 -5.51 -6.88
C GLY A 44 -14.91 -5.32 -8.08
N PHE A 45 -13.78 -6.00 -8.11
CA PHE A 45 -12.80 -5.92 -9.20
C PHE A 45 -12.90 -7.09 -10.17
N LYS A 46 -14.12 -7.53 -10.50
CA LYS A 46 -14.38 -8.68 -11.39
C LYS A 46 -13.63 -9.93 -10.93
N GLU A 47 -12.64 -10.37 -11.72
CA GLU A 47 -11.87 -11.60 -11.46
C GLU A 47 -10.76 -11.43 -10.42
N GLN A 48 -10.41 -10.20 -10.07
CA GLN A 48 -9.32 -9.87 -9.15
C GLN A 48 -9.86 -9.49 -7.77
N GLN A 49 -10.32 -10.50 -7.02
CA GLN A 49 -10.85 -10.28 -5.68
C GLN A 49 -10.01 -10.99 -4.63
N MET A 50 -9.58 -10.25 -3.63
CA MET A 50 -8.91 -10.76 -2.43
C MET A 50 -9.89 -10.73 -1.26
N GLN A 51 -10.17 -11.89 -0.68
CA GLN A 51 -11.13 -12.03 0.42
C GLN A 51 -10.54 -11.61 1.76
N GLY A 52 -9.27 -11.84 1.98
CA GLY A 52 -8.58 -11.47 3.19
C GLY A 52 -7.12 -11.88 3.21
N GLN A 53 -6.45 -11.49 4.28
CA GLN A 53 -5.05 -11.78 4.53
C GLN A 53 -4.84 -12.00 6.02
N ILE A 54 -4.03 -13.00 6.37
CA ILE A 54 -3.62 -13.30 7.75
C ILE A 54 -2.11 -13.07 7.84
N VAL A 55 -1.70 -12.28 8.81
CA VAL A 55 -0.28 -12.06 9.10
C VAL A 55 0.17 -13.13 10.10
N LEU A 56 1.06 -14.02 9.67
CA LEU A 56 1.64 -15.06 10.52
C LEU A 56 2.84 -14.56 11.32
N GLN A 57 3.57 -13.62 10.75
CA GLN A 57 4.71 -12.97 11.39
C GLN A 57 4.50 -11.46 11.30
N GLN A 58 4.95 -10.71 12.29
CA GLN A 58 4.74 -9.27 12.37
C GLN A 58 5.08 -8.58 11.04
N ASP A 59 4.08 -7.87 10.47
CA ASP A 59 4.30 -7.08 9.27
C ASP A 59 5.21 -5.89 9.60
N TRP A 60 6.25 -5.69 8.79
CA TRP A 60 7.16 -4.55 8.95
C TRP A 60 6.44 -3.20 8.87
N LEU A 61 5.30 -3.12 8.16
CA LEU A 61 4.45 -1.92 8.08
C LEU A 61 3.88 -1.50 9.44
N THR A 62 3.83 -2.40 10.43
CA THR A 62 3.39 -2.07 11.80
C THR A 62 4.48 -1.41 12.64
N LYS A 63 5.71 -1.41 12.18
CA LYS A 63 6.84 -0.79 12.88
C LYS A 63 6.81 0.74 12.74
N SER A 64 7.33 1.44 13.75
CA SER A 64 7.67 2.85 13.60
C SER A 64 8.73 3.04 12.51
N ARG A 65 8.66 4.15 11.76
CA ARG A 65 9.55 4.43 10.61
C ARG A 65 11.03 4.22 10.93
N SER A 66 11.48 4.72 12.09
CA SER A 66 12.87 4.62 12.56
C SER A 66 13.34 3.20 12.87
N LEU A 67 12.40 2.24 12.96
CA LEU A 67 12.68 0.84 13.26
C LEU A 67 12.57 -0.08 12.03
N ILE A 68 12.37 0.48 10.86
CA ILE A 68 12.35 -0.29 9.61
C ILE A 68 13.76 -0.34 9.05
N HIS A 69 14.22 -1.55 8.77
CA HIS A 69 15.55 -1.80 8.23
C HIS A 69 15.47 -2.68 6.98
N GLN A 70 16.42 -2.52 6.10
CA GLN A 70 16.63 -3.48 5.01
C GLN A 70 16.90 -4.87 5.60
N GLY A 71 16.24 -5.89 5.05
CA GLY A 71 16.25 -7.24 5.56
C GLY A 71 15.13 -7.55 6.56
N ASP A 72 14.28 -6.58 6.94
CA ASP A 72 13.08 -6.86 7.73
C ASP A 72 12.17 -7.82 6.99
N LYS A 73 11.67 -8.83 7.69
CA LYS A 73 10.86 -9.91 7.13
C LYS A 73 9.47 -9.96 7.72
N SER A 74 8.52 -10.39 6.89
CA SER A 74 7.14 -10.69 7.29
C SER A 74 6.70 -11.98 6.59
N HIS A 75 5.72 -12.66 7.16
CA HIS A 75 5.13 -13.86 6.58
C HIS A 75 3.61 -13.74 6.62
N ILE A 76 2.96 -13.89 5.48
CA ILE A 76 1.52 -13.71 5.31
C ILE A 76 0.89 -14.89 4.60
N ILE A 77 -0.39 -15.13 4.89
CA ILE A 77 -1.26 -16.02 4.13
C ILE A 77 -2.40 -15.18 3.56
N SER A 78 -2.69 -15.35 2.29
CA SER A 78 -3.76 -14.63 1.59
C SER A 78 -4.78 -15.58 0.99
N ASP A 79 -6.05 -15.21 1.10
CA ASP A 79 -7.17 -15.90 0.48
C ASP A 79 -7.72 -15.09 -0.70
N TRP A 80 -7.81 -15.75 -1.85
CA TRP A 80 -8.30 -15.19 -3.08
C TRP A 80 -9.61 -15.87 -3.51
N SER A 81 -10.51 -15.16 -4.17
CA SER A 81 -11.83 -15.68 -4.56
C SER A 81 -11.79 -16.76 -5.64
N ALA A 82 -10.69 -16.90 -6.36
CA ALA A 82 -10.54 -18.01 -7.29
C ALA A 82 -10.23 -19.30 -6.53
N VAL A 83 -11.02 -20.35 -6.77
CA VAL A 83 -11.01 -21.66 -6.07
C VAL A 83 -9.60 -22.31 -5.93
N LYS A 84 -8.63 -21.87 -6.70
CA LYS A 84 -7.27 -22.44 -6.71
C LYS A 84 -6.24 -21.66 -5.86
N HIS A 85 -6.65 -20.59 -5.19
CA HIS A 85 -5.73 -19.66 -4.51
C HIS A 85 -6.15 -19.37 -3.07
N GLN A 86 -6.54 -20.40 -2.32
CA GLN A 86 -6.76 -20.30 -0.87
C GLN A 86 -5.46 -20.65 -0.14
N GLY A 87 -5.19 -19.93 0.97
CA GLY A 87 -4.03 -20.17 1.80
C GLY A 87 -2.69 -19.95 1.09
N VAL A 88 -2.62 -18.97 0.17
CA VAL A 88 -1.36 -18.67 -0.52
C VAL A 88 -0.40 -18.02 0.45
N GLU A 89 0.66 -18.75 0.78
CA GLU A 89 1.75 -18.25 1.62
C GLU A 89 2.70 -17.35 0.82
N SER A 90 3.12 -16.27 1.46
CA SER A 90 4.10 -15.34 0.90
C SER A 90 5.08 -14.89 1.98
N ARG A 91 6.36 -14.83 1.61
CA ARG A 91 7.44 -14.25 2.39
C ARG A 91 7.74 -12.87 1.86
N ILE A 92 7.85 -11.91 2.76
CA ILE A 92 8.13 -10.53 2.44
C ILE A 92 9.47 -10.15 3.03
N GLU A 93 10.29 -9.43 2.28
CA GLU A 93 11.54 -8.87 2.76
C GLU A 93 11.69 -7.42 2.27
N VAL A 94 12.05 -6.50 3.17
CA VAL A 94 12.42 -5.12 2.81
C VAL A 94 13.77 -5.16 2.11
N ILE A 95 13.78 -4.82 0.81
CA ILE A 95 14.98 -4.91 -0.04
C ILE A 95 15.68 -3.57 -0.24
N ALA A 96 14.96 -2.44 -0.09
CA ALA A 96 15.56 -1.11 -0.22
C ALA A 96 14.83 -0.07 0.63
N ILE A 97 15.58 0.91 1.13
CA ILE A 97 15.08 2.11 1.80
C ILE A 97 15.86 3.30 1.22
N VAL A 98 15.16 4.20 0.53
CA VAL A 98 15.77 5.29 -0.24
C VAL A 98 15.06 6.61 0.03
N ASN A 99 15.82 7.69 0.18
CA ASN A 99 15.25 9.04 0.18
C ASN A 99 14.83 9.40 -1.24
N GLU A 100 13.60 9.84 -1.41
CA GLU A 100 13.03 10.21 -2.70
C GLU A 100 12.09 11.41 -2.54
N GLU A 101 12.02 12.26 -3.54
CA GLU A 101 11.09 13.38 -3.58
C GLU A 101 9.87 13.01 -4.40
N LEU A 102 8.68 13.31 -3.85
CA LEU A 102 7.42 13.19 -4.56
C LEU A 102 6.96 14.57 -5.02
N SER A 103 6.69 14.71 -6.31
CA SER A 103 6.19 15.96 -6.90
C SER A 103 4.68 15.91 -7.05
N TYR A 104 4.00 16.91 -6.48
CA TYR A 104 2.56 17.13 -6.61
C TYR A 104 2.30 18.57 -7.04
N PHE A 105 1.82 18.75 -8.27
CA PHE A 105 1.69 20.07 -8.90
C PHE A 105 3.05 20.81 -8.90
N ASP A 106 3.10 22.00 -8.32
CA ASP A 106 4.31 22.82 -8.21
C ASP A 106 5.06 22.64 -6.87
N HIS A 107 4.71 21.59 -6.12
CA HIS A 107 5.27 21.33 -4.79
C HIS A 107 5.99 19.99 -4.74
N THR A 108 7.00 19.92 -3.89
CA THR A 108 7.78 18.71 -3.62
C THR A 108 7.67 18.32 -2.15
N ILE A 109 7.43 17.04 -1.89
CA ILE A 109 7.42 16.46 -0.54
C ILE A 109 8.61 15.51 -0.42
N GLU A 110 9.44 15.76 0.58
CA GLU A 110 10.49 14.81 0.94
C GLU A 110 9.90 13.53 1.50
N SER A 111 10.28 12.41 0.94
CA SER A 111 9.79 11.09 1.32
C SER A 111 10.90 10.07 1.53
N VAL A 112 10.55 8.99 2.20
CA VAL A 112 11.33 7.75 2.26
C VAL A 112 10.56 6.70 1.48
N ARG A 113 11.16 6.20 0.41
CA ARG A 113 10.67 5.05 -0.34
C ARG A 113 11.18 3.76 0.31
N VAL A 114 10.28 2.82 0.52
CA VAL A 114 10.60 1.47 0.98
C VAL A 114 10.11 0.48 -0.08
N ASP A 115 11.02 -0.31 -0.61
CA ASP A 115 10.70 -1.39 -1.52
C ASP A 115 10.71 -2.73 -0.76
N GLU A 116 9.68 -3.53 -0.93
CA GLU A 116 9.62 -4.90 -0.44
C GLU A 116 9.54 -5.90 -1.58
N GLN A 117 10.25 -7.00 -1.43
CA GLN A 117 10.10 -8.18 -2.28
C GLN A 117 9.11 -9.13 -1.62
N VAL A 118 8.16 -9.63 -2.41
CA VAL A 118 7.20 -10.65 -1.98
C VAL A 118 7.44 -11.92 -2.78
N GLU A 119 7.86 -12.97 -2.11
CA GLU A 119 8.06 -14.31 -2.68
C GLU A 119 6.89 -15.20 -2.32
N PHE A 120 6.19 -15.71 -3.31
CA PHE A 120 5.06 -16.62 -3.16
C PHE A 120 5.54 -18.07 -3.06
N SER A 121 4.73 -18.93 -2.45
CA SER A 121 5.01 -20.39 -2.36
C SER A 121 5.14 -21.06 -3.73
N SER A 122 4.64 -20.45 -4.80
CA SER A 122 4.85 -20.87 -6.20
C SER A 122 6.25 -20.58 -6.75
N GLY A 123 7.05 -19.80 -6.01
CA GLY A 123 8.37 -19.33 -6.45
C GLY A 123 8.35 -18.04 -7.27
N GLU A 124 7.17 -17.49 -7.55
CA GLU A 124 7.05 -16.20 -8.22
C GLU A 124 7.38 -15.06 -7.25
N VAL A 125 7.95 -13.98 -7.78
CA VAL A 125 8.41 -12.84 -7.02
C VAL A 125 7.83 -11.56 -7.60
N ILE A 126 7.34 -10.67 -6.73
CA ILE A 126 6.91 -9.32 -7.09
C ILE A 126 7.59 -8.28 -6.20
N THR A 127 7.51 -7.01 -6.57
CA THR A 127 7.98 -5.89 -5.75
C THR A 127 6.84 -4.93 -5.49
N ASN A 128 6.62 -4.60 -4.21
CA ASN A 128 5.75 -3.52 -3.81
C ASN A 128 6.59 -2.34 -3.31
N THR A 129 6.04 -1.15 -3.41
CA THR A 129 6.72 0.10 -3.02
C THR A 129 5.80 0.97 -2.18
N PHE A 130 6.35 1.58 -1.14
CA PHE A 130 5.66 2.47 -0.22
C PHE A 130 6.46 3.76 -0.04
N TRP A 131 5.78 4.92 -0.07
CA TRP A 131 6.39 6.23 0.16
C TRP A 131 5.80 6.88 1.40
N PHE A 132 6.67 7.21 2.32
CA PHE A 132 6.31 7.82 3.60
C PHE A 132 6.89 9.22 3.69
N SER A 133 6.10 10.18 4.18
CA SER A 133 6.59 11.52 4.47
C SER A 133 7.75 11.48 5.47
N LYS A 134 8.86 12.16 5.16
CA LYS A 134 9.95 12.35 6.11
C LYS A 134 9.54 13.20 7.31
N ASN A 135 8.61 14.13 7.10
CA ASN A 135 8.21 15.10 8.11
C ASN A 135 7.43 14.45 9.26
N ASN A 136 6.46 13.57 8.95
CA ASN A 136 5.55 12.99 9.95
C ASN A 136 5.42 11.46 9.88
N GLY A 137 6.13 10.80 8.96
CA GLY A 137 6.12 9.35 8.79
C GLY A 137 4.82 8.78 8.22
N MET A 138 3.88 9.60 7.79
CA MET A 138 2.61 9.15 7.20
C MET A 138 2.83 8.54 5.82
N LEU A 139 2.07 7.52 5.49
CA LEU A 139 2.06 6.93 4.15
C LEU A 139 1.38 7.87 3.17
N LEU A 140 2.10 8.33 2.15
CA LEU A 140 1.61 9.23 1.11
C LEU A 140 1.14 8.48 -0.11
N LYS A 141 1.84 7.40 -0.45
CA LYS A 141 1.62 6.64 -1.67
C LYS A 141 2.07 5.19 -1.48
N SER A 142 1.38 4.27 -2.15
CA SER A 142 1.86 2.90 -2.30
C SER A 142 1.59 2.36 -3.69
N ARG A 143 2.42 1.43 -4.13
CA ARG A 143 2.27 0.68 -5.36
C ARG A 143 2.36 -0.79 -5.01
N GLN A 144 1.26 -1.50 -5.11
CA GLN A 144 1.14 -2.88 -4.64
C GLN A 144 0.54 -3.78 -5.72
N GLN A 145 1.15 -4.92 -5.92
CA GLN A 145 0.63 -6.00 -6.76
C GLN A 145 0.21 -7.15 -5.85
N PRO A 146 -1.09 -7.44 -5.73
CA PRO A 146 -1.55 -8.44 -4.77
C PRO A 146 -1.12 -9.88 -5.09
N LEU A 147 -1.06 -10.24 -6.38
CA LEU A 147 -0.57 -11.53 -6.88
C LEU A 147 0.24 -11.34 -8.17
N PRO A 148 1.14 -12.28 -8.50
CA PRO A 148 1.75 -12.35 -9.81
C PRO A 148 0.68 -12.33 -10.92
N ASN A 149 0.97 -11.62 -12.01
CA ASN A 149 0.05 -11.45 -13.16
C ASN A 149 -1.26 -10.71 -12.87
N TRP A 150 -1.48 -10.21 -11.65
CA TRP A 150 -2.59 -9.33 -11.33
C TRP A 150 -2.23 -7.86 -11.60
N SER A 151 -3.26 -7.03 -11.63
CA SER A 151 -3.08 -5.58 -11.78
C SER A 151 -2.30 -5.00 -10.61
N VAL A 152 -1.45 -4.05 -10.91
CA VAL A 152 -0.82 -3.20 -9.90
C VAL A 152 -1.82 -2.14 -9.47
N PHE A 153 -1.96 -1.96 -8.16
CA PHE A 153 -2.74 -0.90 -7.54
C PHE A 153 -1.79 0.18 -7.03
N GLU A 154 -1.97 1.39 -7.50
CA GLU A 154 -1.29 2.57 -6.97
C GLU A 154 -2.32 3.36 -6.16
N LEU A 155 -2.05 3.57 -4.88
CA LEU A 155 -2.89 4.31 -3.96
C LEU A 155 -2.19 5.60 -3.55
N GLU A 156 -2.89 6.72 -3.63
CA GLU A 156 -2.42 8.03 -3.15
C GLU A 156 -3.38 8.56 -2.09
N TYR A 157 -2.83 8.89 -0.93
CA TYR A 157 -3.57 9.37 0.24
C TYR A 157 -3.67 10.90 0.17
N ILE A 158 -4.64 11.41 -0.62
CA ILE A 158 -4.74 12.83 -0.98
C ILE A 158 -4.83 13.75 0.25
N SER A 159 -5.57 13.35 1.29
CA SER A 159 -5.68 14.15 2.51
C SER A 159 -4.34 14.31 3.21
N ASP A 160 -3.55 13.25 3.28
CA ASP A 160 -2.23 13.27 3.93
C ASP A 160 -1.21 14.04 3.10
N ILE A 161 -1.31 13.94 1.76
CA ILE A 161 -0.54 14.76 0.83
C ILE A 161 -0.87 16.25 1.03
N ALA A 162 -2.14 16.62 1.06
CA ALA A 162 -2.58 18.00 1.24
C ALA A 162 -2.12 18.57 2.58
N ASN A 163 -2.19 17.80 3.67
CA ASN A 163 -1.70 18.20 4.98
C ASN A 163 -0.18 18.45 4.98
N ASN A 164 0.60 17.61 4.30
CA ASN A 164 2.04 17.82 4.15
C ASN A 164 2.36 19.09 3.35
N LEU A 165 1.64 19.35 2.26
CA LEU A 165 1.82 20.56 1.43
C LEU A 165 1.48 21.82 2.21
N SER A 166 0.41 21.81 3.00
CA SER A 166 0.01 22.94 3.85
C SER A 166 1.06 23.29 4.91
N ALA A 167 1.70 22.26 5.49
CA ALA A 167 2.78 22.45 6.47
C ALA A 167 4.04 23.09 5.84
N ILE A 168 4.35 22.79 4.59
CA ILE A 168 5.47 23.38 3.84
C ILE A 168 5.19 24.87 3.57
N GLY A 169 3.96 25.22 3.17
CA GLY A 169 3.56 26.60 2.87
C GLY A 169 3.60 27.54 4.07
N THR A 170 3.36 27.04 5.29
CA THR A 170 3.42 27.82 6.53
C THR A 170 4.84 28.04 7.06
N SER A 171 5.81 27.27 6.63
CA SER A 171 7.21 27.39 7.08
C SER A 171 8.00 28.45 6.31
N ASN A 172 7.42 29.07 5.28
CA ASN A 172 8.06 30.07 4.41
C ASN A 172 7.52 31.51 4.63
N ILE A 173 6.89 31.80 5.79
CA ILE A 173 6.42 33.14 6.18
C ILE A 173 7.23 33.67 7.36
#